data_f6497861ee35aaee605ea70b1bee445d
#
_entry.id   f6497861ee35aaee605ea70b1bee445d
#
_cell.length_a   1.000
_cell.length_b   1.000
_cell.length_c   1.000
_cell.angle_alpha   90.00
_cell.angle_beta   90.00
_cell.angle_gamma   90.00
#
_symmetry.space_group_name_H-M   'P 1'
#
loop_
_entity.id
_entity.type
_entity.pdbx_description
1 polymer ?
#
loop_
_entity_poly.entity_id
_entity_poly.type
_entity_poly.pdbx_seq_one_letter_code
_entity_poly.pdbx_strand_id
1 'polypeptide(L)'
;MKSQFTFGEVIILEQIIEYIKRNYNPISIILYGSYADGTNNLNSDFDSLVISYDHEQFHDTSFVNGIQLDVFVYPVSYFEGEFDCDDFLQIFDGKIIVDSNERGKALQMKVISHMQNRPKKSKAEIDAISLFWTEKDIEMDGAKSPYCICSLQNST
;
A
#
# COMPACT_ATOMS: atom_id res chain seq x y z
N MET A 1 -14.08 -21.82 -5.00
CA MET A 1 -13.01 -21.30 -4.17
C MET A 1 -13.56 -20.44 -3.05
N LYS A 2 -12.98 -20.56 -1.90
CA LYS A 2 -13.47 -19.83 -0.75
C LYS A 2 -12.91 -18.42 -0.73
N SER A 3 -13.80 -17.45 -0.55
CA SER A 3 -13.37 -16.06 -0.43
C SER A 3 -12.78 -15.83 0.95
N GLN A 4 -11.80 -14.94 1.03
CA GLN A 4 -11.25 -14.56 2.33
C GLN A 4 -12.14 -13.57 3.07
N PHE A 5 -13.17 -13.05 2.42
CA PHE A 5 -14.09 -12.07 3.02
C PHE A 5 -15.49 -12.64 3.16
N THR A 6 -16.19 -12.19 4.19
CA THR A 6 -17.60 -12.49 4.32
C THR A 6 -18.39 -11.70 3.26
N PHE A 7 -19.68 -12.08 3.08
CA PHE A 7 -20.53 -11.37 2.14
C PHE A 7 -20.64 -9.89 2.50
N GLY A 8 -20.79 -9.59 3.78
CA GLY A 8 -20.89 -8.20 4.21
C GLY A 8 -19.60 -7.43 3.95
N GLU A 9 -18.46 -8.07 4.16
CA GLU A 9 -17.18 -7.42 3.89
C GLU A 9 -17.00 -7.14 2.41
N VAL A 10 -17.45 -8.04 1.56
CA VAL A 10 -17.37 -7.82 0.11
C VAL A 10 -18.19 -6.61 -0.30
N ILE A 11 -19.39 -6.46 0.27
CA ILE A 11 -20.23 -5.31 -0.05
C ILE A 11 -19.56 -4.02 0.38
N ILE A 12 -18.98 -4.00 1.58
CA ILE A 12 -18.29 -2.81 2.08
C ILE A 12 -17.10 -2.47 1.19
N LEU A 13 -16.33 -3.47 0.80
CA LEU A 13 -15.19 -3.24 -0.09
C LEU A 13 -15.63 -2.66 -1.42
N GLU A 14 -16.73 -3.19 -1.97
CA GLU A 14 -17.25 -2.65 -3.22
C GLU A 14 -17.66 -1.19 -3.08
N GLN A 15 -18.23 -0.83 -1.95
CA GLN A 15 -18.63 0.55 -1.70
C GLN A 15 -17.42 1.46 -1.58
N ILE A 16 -16.34 0.98 -0.96
CA ILE A 16 -15.12 1.75 -0.87
C ILE A 16 -14.51 1.96 -2.25
N ILE A 17 -14.49 0.91 -3.06
CA ILE A 17 -13.95 1.00 -4.42
C ILE A 17 -14.77 1.99 -5.24
N GLU A 18 -16.09 1.96 -5.11
CA GLU A 18 -16.94 2.91 -5.81
C GLU A 18 -16.66 4.34 -5.35
N TYR A 19 -16.45 4.53 -4.07
CA TYR A 19 -16.09 5.84 -3.55
C TYR A 19 -14.79 6.34 -4.20
N ILE A 20 -13.80 5.48 -4.29
CA ILE A 20 -12.52 5.83 -4.90
C ILE A 20 -12.72 6.17 -6.38
N LYS A 21 -13.52 5.37 -7.08
CA LYS A 21 -13.76 5.61 -8.49
C LYS A 21 -14.45 6.95 -8.74
N ARG A 22 -15.40 7.29 -7.88
CA ARG A 22 -16.13 8.55 -8.05
C ARG A 22 -15.28 9.76 -7.75
N ASN A 23 -14.40 9.66 -6.78
CA ASN A 23 -13.68 10.83 -6.30
C ASN A 23 -12.33 11.03 -6.97
N TYR A 24 -11.71 9.97 -7.48
CA TYR A 24 -10.32 10.05 -7.88
C TYR A 24 -10.04 9.61 -9.31
N ASN A 25 -11.03 9.16 -10.04
CA ASN A 25 -10.85 8.76 -11.44
C ASN A 25 -9.60 7.88 -11.62
N PRO A 26 -9.59 6.69 -11.02
CA PRO A 26 -8.35 5.91 -10.96
C PRO A 26 -8.03 5.20 -12.28
N ILE A 27 -6.74 5.20 -12.60
CA ILE A 27 -6.18 4.29 -13.59
C ILE A 27 -5.95 2.95 -12.91
N SER A 28 -5.44 2.98 -11.69
CA SER A 28 -5.09 1.76 -10.96
C SER A 28 -5.40 1.92 -9.49
N ILE A 29 -5.80 0.82 -8.87
CA ILE A 29 -5.97 0.73 -7.42
C ILE A 29 -5.20 -0.49 -6.97
N ILE A 30 -4.22 -0.29 -6.10
CA ILE A 30 -3.41 -1.36 -5.54
C ILE A 30 -3.70 -1.44 -4.06
N LEU A 31 -4.23 -2.57 -3.64
CA LEU A 31 -4.60 -2.81 -2.24
C LEU A 31 -3.43 -3.46 -1.52
N TYR A 32 -3.09 -2.95 -0.35
CA TYR A 32 -2.05 -3.57 0.45
C TYR A 32 -2.49 -3.58 1.91
N GLY A 33 -1.63 -4.09 2.79
CA GLY A 33 -1.96 -4.17 4.20
C GLY A 33 -2.91 -5.31 4.51
N SER A 34 -3.63 -5.18 5.60
CA SER A 34 -4.43 -6.30 6.13
C SER A 34 -5.57 -6.72 5.20
N TYR A 35 -6.16 -5.78 4.47
CA TYR A 35 -7.22 -6.16 3.53
C TYR A 35 -6.68 -6.92 2.33
N ALA A 36 -5.42 -6.74 2.00
CA ALA A 36 -4.82 -7.47 0.89
C ALA A 36 -4.42 -8.88 1.30
N ASP A 37 -3.94 -9.07 2.52
CA ASP A 37 -3.44 -10.36 2.97
C ASP A 37 -4.44 -11.15 3.81
N GLY A 38 -5.63 -10.61 4.02
CA GLY A 38 -6.68 -11.34 4.71
C GLY A 38 -6.63 -11.28 6.22
N THR A 39 -5.77 -10.44 6.79
CA THR A 39 -5.65 -10.35 8.24
C THR A 39 -6.48 -9.21 8.82
N ASN A 40 -7.33 -8.59 8.00
CA ASN A 40 -8.15 -7.48 8.45
C ASN A 40 -9.13 -7.89 9.54
N ASN A 41 -9.47 -6.92 10.39
CA ASN A 41 -10.48 -7.07 11.41
C ASN A 41 -11.30 -5.77 11.45
N LEU A 42 -12.15 -5.66 12.46
CA LEU A 42 -13.08 -4.51 12.55
C LEU A 42 -12.37 -3.17 12.68
N ASN A 43 -11.13 -3.18 13.15
CA ASN A 43 -10.38 -1.95 13.36
C ASN A 43 -9.33 -1.70 12.28
N SER A 44 -9.31 -2.52 11.24
CA SER A 44 -8.31 -2.37 10.19
C SER A 44 -8.65 -1.21 9.28
N ASP A 45 -7.62 -0.48 8.84
CA ASP A 45 -7.79 0.56 7.84
C ASP A 45 -7.76 -0.08 6.45
N PHE A 46 -8.39 0.60 5.51
CA PHE A 46 -8.34 0.19 4.11
C PHE A 46 -7.14 0.90 3.47
N ASP A 47 -6.06 0.16 3.26
CA ASP A 47 -4.81 0.71 2.74
C ASP A 47 -4.73 0.49 1.24
N SER A 48 -4.57 1.56 0.49
CA SER A 48 -4.41 1.41 -0.96
C SER A 48 -3.64 2.56 -1.56
N LEU A 49 -3.06 2.29 -2.72
CA LEU A 49 -2.43 3.29 -3.55
C LEU A 49 -3.28 3.43 -4.81
N VAL A 50 -3.63 4.66 -5.14
CA VAL A 50 -4.43 4.97 -6.32
C VAL A 50 -3.60 5.80 -7.27
N ILE A 51 -3.49 5.32 -8.51
CA ILE A 51 -2.91 6.13 -9.59
C ILE A 51 -4.09 6.73 -10.34
N SER A 52 -4.16 8.05 -10.37
CA SER A 52 -5.28 8.76 -10.96
C SER A 52 -4.90 9.35 -12.32
N TYR A 53 -5.90 9.45 -13.19
CA TYR A 53 -5.70 10.13 -14.47
C TYR A 53 -5.39 11.61 -14.26
N ASP A 54 -6.06 12.25 -13.32
CA ASP A 54 -6.05 13.71 -13.27
C ASP A 54 -6.12 14.31 -11.86
N HIS A 55 -6.17 13.50 -10.83
CA HIS A 55 -6.28 14.04 -9.47
C HIS A 55 -4.89 14.31 -8.92
N GLU A 56 -4.73 15.44 -8.27
CA GLU A 56 -3.45 15.78 -7.65
C GLU A 56 -3.16 14.84 -6.48
N GLN A 57 -1.93 14.86 -6.02
CA GLN A 57 -1.52 14.04 -4.90
C GLN A 57 -2.35 14.35 -3.67
N PHE A 58 -2.85 13.30 -3.02
CA PHE A 58 -3.73 13.47 -1.89
C PHE A 58 -3.70 12.23 -1.01
N HIS A 59 -3.87 12.42 0.29
CA HIS A 59 -3.96 11.32 1.24
C HIS A 59 -5.35 11.36 1.88
N ASP A 60 -6.17 10.38 1.57
CA ASP A 60 -7.56 10.32 2.02
C ASP A 60 -7.64 9.45 3.25
N THR A 61 -8.05 10.05 4.36
CA THR A 61 -8.23 9.34 5.64
C THR A 61 -9.68 9.37 6.08
N SER A 62 -10.59 9.53 5.16
CA SER A 62 -12.03 9.56 5.45
C SER A 62 -12.52 8.19 5.91
N PHE A 63 -13.76 8.17 6.39
CA PHE A 63 -14.42 6.92 6.72
C PHE A 63 -15.48 6.62 5.68
N VAL A 64 -15.55 5.36 5.26
CA VAL A 64 -16.60 4.87 4.38
C VAL A 64 -17.22 3.67 5.07
N ASN A 65 -18.49 3.76 5.41
CA ASN A 65 -19.22 2.69 6.08
C ASN A 65 -18.49 2.18 7.32
N GLY A 66 -17.92 3.09 8.09
CA GLY A 66 -17.25 2.74 9.33
C GLY A 66 -15.81 2.27 9.17
N ILE A 67 -15.34 2.15 7.94
CA ILE A 67 -13.96 1.74 7.68
C ILE A 67 -13.14 2.99 7.40
N GLN A 68 -12.06 3.16 8.12
CA GLN A 68 -11.17 4.28 7.87
C GLN A 68 -10.31 3.99 6.65
N LEU A 69 -10.23 4.95 5.76
CA LEU A 69 -9.38 4.84 4.60
C LEU A 69 -7.96 5.31 4.93
N ASP A 70 -7.00 4.68 4.28
CA ASP A 70 -5.61 5.13 4.28
C ASP A 70 -5.20 5.03 2.81
N VAL A 71 -5.74 5.94 2.01
CA VAL A 71 -5.64 5.89 0.56
C VAL A 71 -4.74 7.01 0.08
N PHE A 72 -3.65 6.62 -0.57
CA PHE A 72 -2.73 7.58 -1.15
C PHE A 72 -3.03 7.69 -2.64
N VAL A 73 -3.33 8.90 -3.09
CA VAL A 73 -3.67 9.18 -4.47
C VAL A 73 -2.52 9.95 -5.11
N TYR A 74 -2.09 9.49 -6.27
CA TYR A 74 -1.04 10.16 -7.04
C TYR A 74 -1.49 10.29 -8.48
N PRO A 75 -1.22 11.44 -9.11
CA PRO A 75 -1.49 11.54 -10.55
C PRO A 75 -0.51 10.65 -11.32
N VAL A 76 -0.96 10.15 -12.47
CA VAL A 76 -0.11 9.28 -13.27
C VAL A 76 1.19 10.00 -13.66
N SER A 77 1.13 11.31 -13.82
CA SER A 77 2.32 12.08 -14.18
C SER A 77 3.42 12.00 -13.13
N TYR A 78 3.05 11.73 -11.88
CA TYR A 78 4.06 11.57 -10.83
C TYR A 78 5.01 10.42 -11.16
N PHE A 79 4.48 9.37 -11.78
CA PHE A 79 5.26 8.16 -12.07
C PHE A 79 5.91 8.20 -13.46
N GLU A 80 5.64 9.24 -14.23
CA GLU A 80 6.26 9.39 -15.55
C GLU A 80 7.61 10.06 -15.45
N GLY A 81 7.89 10.75 -14.34
CA GLY A 81 9.18 11.33 -14.10
C GLY A 81 9.98 10.45 -13.15
N GLU A 82 11.01 11.05 -12.57
CA GLU A 82 11.80 10.34 -11.58
C GLU A 82 11.10 10.38 -10.23
N PHE A 83 11.08 9.26 -9.56
CA PHE A 83 10.51 9.14 -8.22
C PHE A 83 11.27 8.07 -7.45
N ASP A 84 11.13 8.11 -6.14
CA ASP A 84 11.86 7.18 -5.27
C ASP A 84 10.99 5.94 -5.02
N CYS A 85 11.43 4.80 -5.51
CA CYS A 85 10.71 3.55 -5.29
C CYS A 85 10.61 3.18 -3.80
N ASP A 86 11.51 3.70 -2.99
CA ASP A 86 11.44 3.44 -1.55
C ASP A 86 10.17 4.00 -0.93
N ASP A 87 9.56 4.99 -1.55
CA ASP A 87 8.31 5.54 -1.05
C ASP A 87 7.11 4.63 -1.31
N PHE A 88 7.29 3.58 -2.09
CA PHE A 88 6.20 2.73 -2.52
C PHE A 88 6.45 1.26 -2.22
N LEU A 89 7.35 0.97 -1.27
CA LEU A 89 7.68 -0.42 -0.95
C LEU A 89 6.48 -1.22 -0.49
N GLN A 90 5.51 -0.57 0.10
CA GLN A 90 4.35 -1.26 0.65
C GLN A 90 3.51 -1.98 -0.41
N ILE A 91 3.67 -1.64 -1.67
CA ILE A 91 2.86 -2.27 -2.71
C ILE A 91 3.53 -3.50 -3.33
N PHE A 92 4.71 -3.89 -2.83
CA PHE A 92 5.48 -4.95 -3.50
C PHE A 92 4.69 -6.25 -3.61
N ASP A 93 3.86 -6.55 -2.64
CA ASP A 93 3.01 -7.76 -2.66
C ASP A 93 1.54 -7.37 -2.62
N GLY A 94 1.21 -6.15 -3.03
CA GLY A 94 -0.16 -5.69 -3.05
C GLY A 94 -0.98 -6.38 -4.12
N LYS A 95 -2.29 -6.28 -3.97
CA LYS A 95 -3.24 -6.83 -4.94
C LYS A 95 -3.73 -5.70 -5.83
N ILE A 96 -3.56 -5.86 -7.12
CA ILE A 96 -4.03 -4.88 -8.08
C ILE A 96 -5.48 -5.20 -8.38
N ILE A 97 -6.38 -4.34 -7.94
CA ILE A 97 -7.82 -4.60 -8.11
C ILE A 97 -8.44 -3.81 -9.26
N VAL A 98 -7.79 -2.75 -9.69
CA VAL A 98 -8.15 -2.01 -10.89
C VAL A 98 -6.86 -1.64 -11.58
N ASP A 99 -6.78 -1.86 -12.90
CA ASP A 99 -5.56 -1.52 -13.61
C ASP A 99 -5.85 -1.28 -15.08
N SER A 100 -5.80 -0.03 -15.49
CA SER A 100 -5.93 0.35 -16.90
C SER A 100 -4.53 0.51 -17.48
N ASN A 101 -4.32 -0.08 -18.64
CA ASN A 101 -3.04 0.02 -19.36
C ASN A 101 -1.87 -0.51 -18.53
N GLU A 102 -2.14 -1.38 -17.56
CA GLU A 102 -1.14 -2.03 -16.72
C GLU A 102 -0.20 -1.05 -16.02
N ARG A 103 -0.68 0.16 -15.74
CA ARG A 103 0.12 1.15 -15.04
C ARG A 103 0.44 0.73 -13.62
N GLY A 104 -0.53 0.15 -12.93
CA GLY A 104 -0.31 -0.34 -11.57
C GLY A 104 0.68 -1.49 -11.54
N LYS A 105 0.52 -2.40 -12.48
CA LYS A 105 1.44 -3.53 -12.57
C LYS A 105 2.85 -3.06 -12.90
N ALA A 106 2.99 -2.09 -13.78
CA ALA A 106 4.30 -1.55 -14.13
C ALA A 106 4.98 -0.93 -12.92
N LEU A 107 4.23 -0.18 -12.12
CA LEU A 107 4.79 0.40 -10.91
C LEU A 107 5.18 -0.68 -9.92
N GLN A 108 4.32 -1.67 -9.73
CA GLN A 108 4.61 -2.75 -8.79
C GLN A 108 5.87 -3.50 -9.19
N MET A 109 6.01 -3.81 -10.48
CA MET A 109 7.20 -4.50 -10.97
C MET A 109 8.45 -3.66 -10.79
N LYS A 110 8.33 -2.36 -10.96
CA LYS A 110 9.46 -1.47 -10.76
C LYS A 110 9.89 -1.45 -9.30
N VAL A 111 8.92 -1.46 -8.39
CA VAL A 111 9.21 -1.52 -6.97
C VAL A 111 9.87 -2.85 -6.61
N ILE A 112 9.35 -3.95 -7.13
CA ILE A 112 9.93 -5.27 -6.86
C ILE A 112 11.37 -5.33 -7.38
N SER A 113 11.58 -4.83 -8.58
CA SER A 113 12.92 -4.82 -9.16
C SER A 113 13.88 -3.98 -8.33
N HIS A 114 13.39 -2.83 -7.86
CA HIS A 114 14.19 -1.96 -7.01
C HIS A 114 14.60 -2.68 -5.73
N MET A 115 13.68 -3.42 -5.12
CA MET A 115 13.96 -4.15 -3.89
C MET A 115 14.99 -5.26 -4.15
N GLN A 116 14.88 -5.94 -5.27
CA GLN A 116 15.79 -7.03 -5.60
C GLN A 116 17.20 -6.55 -5.91
N ASN A 117 17.32 -5.33 -6.39
CA ASN A 117 18.60 -4.76 -6.81
C ASN A 117 19.29 -3.96 -5.72
N ARG A 118 18.73 -3.94 -4.53
CA ARG A 118 19.36 -3.22 -3.42
C ARG A 118 20.62 -3.95 -3.00
N PRO A 119 21.66 -3.22 -2.58
CA PRO A 119 22.87 -3.86 -2.08
C PRO A 119 22.54 -4.70 -0.86
N LYS A 120 23.16 -5.87 -0.78
CA LYS A 120 22.96 -6.74 0.38
C LYS A 120 23.74 -6.18 1.56
N LYS A 121 23.12 -6.26 2.73
CA LYS A 121 23.76 -5.84 3.95
C LYS A 121 24.53 -6.99 4.55
N SER A 122 25.56 -6.66 5.34
CA SER A 122 26.30 -7.68 6.05
C SER A 122 25.37 -8.30 7.09
N LYS A 123 25.75 -9.50 7.55
CA LYS A 123 24.96 -10.19 8.55
C LYS A 123 24.82 -9.37 9.82
N ALA A 124 25.90 -8.70 10.23
CA ALA A 124 25.85 -7.88 11.44
C ALA A 124 24.86 -6.73 11.27
N GLU A 125 24.84 -6.11 10.10
CA GLU A 125 23.91 -5.03 9.82
C GLU A 125 22.47 -5.54 9.85
N ILE A 126 22.25 -6.70 9.25
CA ILE A 126 20.92 -7.30 9.22
C ILE A 126 20.45 -7.62 10.63
N ASP A 127 21.31 -8.20 11.45
CA ASP A 127 20.95 -8.54 12.82
C ASP A 127 20.62 -7.28 13.63
N ALA A 128 21.40 -6.23 13.44
CA ALA A 128 21.15 -4.97 14.15
C ALA A 128 19.82 -4.36 13.73
N ILE A 129 19.51 -4.42 12.45
CA ILE A 129 18.26 -3.90 11.94
C ILE A 129 17.08 -4.71 12.48
N SER A 130 17.25 -6.02 12.55
CA SER A 130 16.19 -6.88 13.06
C SER A 130 15.87 -6.56 14.52
N LEU A 131 16.89 -6.34 15.33
CA LEU A 131 16.68 -5.96 16.71
C LEU A 131 15.98 -4.61 16.82
N PHE A 132 16.42 -3.67 16.02
CA PHE A 132 15.81 -2.34 15.99
C PHE A 132 14.33 -2.43 15.64
N TRP A 133 14.00 -3.20 14.61
CA TRP A 133 12.63 -3.35 14.17
C TRP A 133 11.76 -3.99 15.24
N THR A 134 12.30 -4.98 15.93
CA THR A 134 11.55 -5.65 16.99
C THR A 134 11.14 -4.67 18.08
N GLU A 135 12.05 -3.81 18.48
CA GLU A 135 11.74 -2.83 19.50
C GLU A 135 10.76 -1.79 19.00
N LYS A 136 10.93 -1.36 17.77
CA LYS A 136 10.02 -0.38 17.18
C LYS A 136 8.63 -0.92 17.00
N ASP A 137 8.52 -2.17 16.62
CA ASP A 137 7.21 -2.79 16.45
C ASP A 137 6.43 -2.80 17.75
N ILE A 138 7.11 -3.06 18.85
CA ILE A 138 6.46 -3.06 20.14
C ILE A 138 5.93 -1.67 20.45
N GLU A 139 6.71 -0.64 20.19
CA GLU A 139 6.32 0.73 20.49
C GLU A 139 5.21 1.21 19.60
N MET A 140 5.29 0.85 18.33
CA MET A 140 4.34 1.34 17.35
C MET A 140 3.09 0.53 17.31
N ASP A 141 3.20 -0.71 17.68
CA ASP A 141 2.07 -1.57 17.85
C ASP A 141 0.97 -1.30 16.84
N GLY A 142 0.60 -2.18 16.06
CA GLY A 142 -0.54 -2.07 15.19
C GLY A 142 -0.71 -0.77 14.44
N ALA A 143 -0.13 0.30 14.92
CA ALA A 143 -0.26 1.57 14.22
C ALA A 143 0.39 1.48 12.86
N LYS A 144 1.48 0.77 12.81
CA LYS A 144 2.23 0.61 11.59
C LYS A 144 2.83 -0.74 11.52
N SER A 145 2.77 -1.34 10.37
CA SER A 145 3.68 -2.41 10.11
C SER A 145 5.03 -1.80 9.83
N PRO A 146 6.10 -2.58 9.92
CA PRO A 146 7.42 -2.07 9.58
C PRO A 146 7.50 -1.52 8.18
N TYR A 147 6.67 -2.01 7.30
CA TYR A 147 6.69 -1.56 5.91
C TYR A 147 6.01 -0.23 5.73
N CYS A 148 5.01 0.03 6.53
CA CYS A 148 4.33 1.32 6.43
C CYS A 148 5.23 2.43 6.87
N ILE A 149 6.32 2.09 7.50
CA ILE A 149 7.30 3.08 7.87
C ILE A 149 8.36 3.08 6.82
N CYS A 150 7.98 3.48 5.66
CA CYS A 150 8.88 3.46 4.53
C CYS A 150 10.12 4.25 4.80
N SER A 151 10.01 5.29 5.60
CA SER A 151 11.17 6.09 5.93
C SER A 151 12.25 5.29 6.62
N LEU A 152 11.87 4.30 7.40
CA LEU A 152 12.87 3.47 8.06
C LEU A 152 13.56 2.54 7.10
N GLN A 153 12.82 2.02 6.14
CA GLN A 153 13.43 1.24 5.11
C GLN A 153 14.36 2.06 4.28
N ASN A 154 14.01 3.31 4.05
CA ASN A 154 14.82 4.18 3.22
C ASN A 154 16.15 4.47 3.83
N SER A 155 16.23 4.35 5.14
CA SER A 155 17.48 4.56 5.81
C SER A 155 18.50 3.50 5.46
N THR A 156 18.06 2.48 4.86
CA THR A 156 18.94 1.38 4.50
C THR A 156 19.49 1.53 3.12
#